data_c4fec29f429959cfb133d837d6b8981b
#
_entry.id   c4fec29f429959cfb133d837d6b8981b
#
_cell.length_a   1.000
_cell.length_b   1.000
_cell.length_c   1.000
_cell.angle_alpha   90.00
_cell.angle_beta   90.00
_cell.angle_gamma   90.00
#
_symmetry.space_group_name_H-M   'P 1'
#
loop_
_entity.id
_entity.type
_entity.pdbx_description
1 polymer ?
#
loop_
_entity_poly.entity_id
_entity_poly.type
_entity_poly.pdbx_seq_one_letter_code
_entity_poly.pdbx_strand_id
1 'polypeptide(L)'
;SSRSPIWTGGGVTFGPQPRSYTFKVNRKERRAALRSALSLHADRGSLAGVDPAAFAAPSTKQAAKMLKDWGSTSSVLVVVGADEANIALSFRNIDRVNVLAASEAGVADIVNAARLIVSQLGLDELSGRLAAARTGEAA
;
A
#
# COMPACT_ATOMS: atom_id res chain seq x y z
N SER A 1 -52.70 -6.30 -2.06
CA SER A 1 -52.07 -4.97 -2.05
C SER A 1 -51.25 -4.74 -3.31
N SER A 2 -51.42 -3.60 -3.94
CA SER A 2 -50.62 -3.21 -5.11
C SER A 2 -49.13 -2.99 -4.79
N ARG A 3 -48.79 -2.96 -3.51
CA ARG A 3 -47.40 -2.84 -3.04
C ARG A 3 -46.80 -4.14 -2.60
N SER A 4 -47.45 -5.24 -2.92
CA SER A 4 -46.85 -6.57 -2.72
C SER A 4 -45.59 -6.76 -3.56
N PRO A 5 -44.59 -7.52 -3.08
CA PRO A 5 -43.36 -7.78 -3.86
C PRO A 5 -43.58 -8.40 -5.23
N ILE A 6 -44.72 -9.04 -5.44
CA ILE A 6 -45.08 -9.64 -6.75
C ILE A 6 -45.59 -8.63 -7.77
N TRP A 7 -45.86 -7.39 -7.35
CA TRP A 7 -46.32 -6.34 -8.24
C TRP A 7 -45.16 -5.46 -8.70
N THR A 8 -45.19 -5.06 -9.96
CA THR A 8 -44.21 -4.08 -10.51
C THR A 8 -44.35 -2.77 -9.71
N GLY A 9 -43.25 -2.28 -9.16
CA GLY A 9 -43.25 -1.11 -8.31
C GLY A 9 -43.70 -1.37 -6.88
N GLY A 10 -43.91 -2.64 -6.51
CA GLY A 10 -44.29 -3.04 -5.15
C GLY A 10 -43.09 -3.04 -4.20
N GLY A 11 -43.35 -3.37 -2.93
CA GLY A 11 -42.30 -3.46 -1.91
C GLY A 11 -41.22 -4.49 -2.22
N VAL A 12 -40.01 -4.22 -1.78
CA VAL A 12 -38.88 -5.14 -1.92
C VAL A 12 -38.93 -6.13 -0.75
N THR A 13 -38.97 -7.42 -1.05
CA THR A 13 -39.07 -8.49 -0.03
C THR A 13 -37.82 -8.50 0.86
N PHE A 14 -36.65 -8.40 0.25
CA PHE A 14 -35.36 -8.30 0.96
C PHE A 14 -34.71 -7.00 0.47
N GLY A 15 -34.98 -5.90 1.17
CA GLY A 15 -34.42 -4.61 0.84
C GLY A 15 -32.90 -4.59 1.02
N PRO A 16 -32.22 -3.56 0.51
CA PRO A 16 -30.79 -3.38 0.74
C PRO A 16 -30.50 -3.40 2.23
N GLN A 17 -29.62 -4.27 2.66
CA GLN A 17 -29.19 -4.37 4.04
C GLN A 17 -27.68 -4.26 4.14
N PRO A 18 -27.14 -3.64 5.21
CA PRO A 18 -25.72 -3.66 5.46
C PRO A 18 -25.24 -5.11 5.53
N ARG A 19 -24.22 -5.42 4.76
CA ARG A 19 -23.61 -6.74 4.81
C ARG A 19 -22.10 -6.59 4.78
N SER A 20 -21.42 -7.57 5.37
CA SER A 20 -19.98 -7.60 5.37
C SER A 20 -19.45 -8.11 4.04
N TYR A 21 -18.53 -7.36 3.45
CA TYR A 21 -17.77 -7.79 2.27
C TYR A 21 -16.42 -8.36 2.66
N THR A 22 -16.22 -8.63 3.94
CA THR A 22 -14.96 -9.15 4.44
C THR A 22 -14.78 -10.61 4.05
N PHE A 23 -13.69 -10.89 3.34
CA PHE A 23 -13.31 -12.25 3.00
C PHE A 23 -12.09 -12.67 3.81
N LYS A 24 -12.11 -13.91 4.26
CA LYS A 24 -10.94 -14.49 4.89
C LYS A 24 -9.99 -14.97 3.80
N VAL A 25 -8.96 -14.18 3.51
CA VAL A 25 -7.94 -14.53 2.53
C VAL A 25 -6.86 -15.38 3.19
N ASN A 26 -6.44 -16.44 2.50
CA ASN A 26 -5.36 -17.31 2.95
C ASN A 26 -4.05 -16.53 3.07
N ARG A 27 -3.31 -16.72 4.16
CA ARG A 27 -2.04 -16.02 4.39
C ARG A 27 -1.02 -16.26 3.28
N LYS A 28 -0.93 -17.46 2.74
CA LYS A 28 -0.04 -17.78 1.63
C LYS A 28 -0.38 -17.01 0.37
N GLU A 29 -1.67 -16.82 0.10
CA GLU A 29 -2.13 -16.04 -1.04
C GLU A 29 -1.78 -14.57 -0.88
N ARG A 30 -1.97 -14.00 0.32
CA ARG A 30 -1.58 -12.61 0.59
C ARG A 30 -0.10 -12.36 0.38
N ARG A 31 0.74 -13.28 0.83
CA ARG A 31 2.18 -13.17 0.67
C ARG A 31 2.61 -13.33 -0.78
N ALA A 32 2.01 -14.27 -1.49
CA ALA A 32 2.25 -14.44 -2.92
C ALA A 32 1.84 -13.20 -3.71
N ALA A 33 0.68 -12.60 -3.38
CA ALA A 33 0.22 -11.37 -4.01
C ALA A 33 1.14 -10.20 -3.72
N LEU A 34 1.59 -10.03 -2.48
CA LEU A 34 2.53 -8.98 -2.10
C LEU A 34 3.87 -9.13 -2.82
N ARG A 35 4.37 -10.36 -2.88
CA ARG A 35 5.61 -10.67 -3.61
C ARG A 35 5.49 -10.34 -5.08
N SER A 36 4.37 -10.71 -5.70
CA SER A 36 4.11 -10.43 -7.11
C SER A 36 4.03 -8.93 -7.39
N ALA A 37 3.36 -8.17 -6.53
CA ALA A 37 3.24 -6.73 -6.67
C ALA A 37 4.62 -6.03 -6.58
N LEU A 38 5.43 -6.41 -5.62
CA LEU A 38 6.79 -5.88 -5.47
C LEU A 38 7.67 -6.25 -6.66
N SER A 39 7.56 -7.48 -7.15
CA SER A 39 8.32 -7.94 -8.32
C SER A 39 7.96 -7.15 -9.58
N LEU A 40 6.70 -6.84 -9.77
CA LEU A 40 6.26 -6.01 -10.90
C LEU A 40 6.85 -4.61 -10.86
N HIS A 41 6.90 -3.98 -9.69
CA HIS A 41 7.54 -2.68 -9.54
C HIS A 41 9.04 -2.75 -9.83
N ALA A 42 9.72 -3.79 -9.36
CA ALA A 42 11.13 -3.99 -9.63
C ALA A 42 11.41 -4.18 -11.13
N ASP A 43 10.61 -5.01 -11.80
CA ASP A 43 10.76 -5.29 -13.24
C ASP A 43 10.50 -4.07 -14.10
N ARG A 44 9.53 -3.22 -13.72
CA ARG A 44 9.21 -1.99 -14.46
C ARG A 44 10.16 -0.84 -14.18
N GLY A 45 11.06 -0.99 -13.21
CA GLY A 45 11.94 0.10 -12.80
C GLY A 45 11.21 1.21 -12.04
N SER A 46 10.03 0.94 -11.52
CA SER A 46 9.25 1.89 -10.73
C SER A 46 9.52 1.80 -9.23
N LEU A 47 10.47 0.99 -8.83
CA LEU A 47 10.92 0.83 -7.45
C LEU A 47 12.21 1.62 -7.23
N ALA A 48 12.25 2.42 -6.16
CA ALA A 48 13.44 3.15 -5.76
C ALA A 48 13.66 3.05 -4.26
N GLY A 49 14.89 3.20 -3.85
CA GLY A 49 15.26 3.28 -2.45
C GLY A 49 15.45 4.72 -2.00
N VAL A 50 15.19 5.00 -0.74
CA VAL A 50 15.51 6.27 -0.11
C VAL A 50 16.52 6.04 1.01
N ASP A 51 17.54 6.91 1.07
CA ASP A 51 18.55 6.83 2.11
C ASP A 51 18.08 7.62 3.34
N PRO A 52 17.94 6.96 4.49
CA PRO A 52 17.55 7.65 5.72
C PRO A 52 18.51 8.76 6.13
N ALA A 53 19.80 8.63 5.80
CA ALA A 53 20.79 9.63 6.13
C ALA A 53 20.55 10.98 5.44
N ALA A 54 19.90 10.97 4.27
CA ALA A 54 19.53 12.18 3.55
C ALA A 54 18.43 12.97 4.28
N PHE A 55 17.68 12.32 5.17
CA PHE A 55 16.57 12.90 5.92
C PHE A 55 16.84 12.86 7.43
N ALA A 56 18.04 13.28 7.83
CA ALA A 56 18.38 13.42 9.24
C ALA A 56 17.43 14.39 9.97
N ALA A 57 16.91 15.39 9.22
CA ALA A 57 15.83 16.26 9.66
C ALA A 57 14.71 16.24 8.63
N PRO A 58 13.43 16.40 9.01
CA PRO A 58 12.33 16.45 8.04
C PRO A 58 12.51 17.59 7.04
N SER A 59 12.41 17.31 5.74
CA SER A 59 12.53 18.29 4.68
C SER A 59 11.66 17.94 3.49
N THR A 60 10.49 18.57 3.41
CA THR A 60 9.58 18.40 2.26
C THR A 60 10.20 18.94 0.98
N LYS A 61 10.99 19.98 1.06
CA LYS A 61 11.68 20.56 -0.10
C LYS A 61 12.64 19.55 -0.74
N GLN A 62 13.41 18.85 0.06
CA GLN A 62 14.33 17.82 -0.41
C GLN A 62 13.57 16.62 -1.01
N ALA A 63 12.50 16.21 -0.37
CA ALA A 63 11.64 15.12 -0.87
C ALA A 63 11.00 15.50 -2.20
N ALA A 64 10.47 16.69 -2.32
CA ALA A 64 9.86 17.17 -3.58
C ALA A 64 10.91 17.25 -4.70
N LYS A 65 12.12 17.67 -4.39
CA LYS A 65 13.22 17.70 -5.36
C LYS A 65 13.59 16.31 -5.85
N MET A 66 13.68 15.34 -4.94
CA MET A 66 13.97 13.95 -5.30
C MET A 66 12.92 13.38 -6.25
N LEU A 67 11.64 13.62 -5.97
CA LEU A 67 10.56 13.15 -6.83
C LEU A 67 10.60 13.81 -8.20
N LYS A 68 10.90 15.09 -8.25
CA LYS A 68 11.03 15.85 -9.51
C LYS A 68 12.21 15.33 -10.34
N ASP A 69 13.34 15.10 -9.72
CA ASP A 69 14.54 14.59 -10.39
C ASP A 69 14.33 13.17 -10.93
N TRP A 70 13.52 12.37 -10.24
CA TRP A 70 13.13 11.05 -10.71
C TRP A 70 12.06 11.09 -11.81
N GLY A 71 11.52 12.27 -12.09
CA GLY A 71 10.49 12.43 -13.12
C GLY A 71 9.12 11.88 -12.72
N SER A 72 8.83 11.84 -11.42
CA SER A 72 7.56 11.34 -10.94
C SER A 72 6.47 12.39 -11.09
N THR A 73 5.51 12.13 -11.95
CA THR A 73 4.31 12.96 -12.15
C THR A 73 3.02 12.24 -11.74
N SER A 74 3.13 11.00 -11.30
CA SER A 74 2.00 10.14 -10.96
C SER A 74 2.00 9.80 -9.47
N SER A 75 1.11 8.92 -9.06
CA SER A 75 0.99 8.51 -7.67
C SER A 75 2.24 7.77 -7.20
N VAL A 76 2.69 8.11 -6.00
CA VAL A 76 3.85 7.50 -5.37
C VAL A 76 3.44 6.96 -4.00
N LEU A 77 3.83 5.75 -3.70
CA LEU A 77 3.72 5.19 -2.36
C LEU A 77 5.12 5.17 -1.74
N VAL A 78 5.23 5.71 -0.54
CA VAL A 78 6.47 5.67 0.25
C VAL A 78 6.26 4.70 1.41
N VAL A 79 7.08 3.68 1.46
CA VAL A 79 7.04 2.68 2.54
C VAL A 79 8.25 2.91 3.44
N VAL A 80 7.99 3.13 4.71
CA VAL A 80 9.02 3.44 5.70
C VAL A 80 9.02 2.44 6.84
N GLY A 81 10.15 2.30 7.49
CA GLY A 81 10.24 1.52 8.72
C GLY A 81 9.66 2.27 9.92
N ALA A 82 9.46 1.53 11.02
CA ALA A 82 8.82 2.07 12.21
C ALA A 82 9.57 3.27 12.82
N ASP A 83 10.90 3.30 12.68
CA ASP A 83 11.75 4.33 13.29
C ASP A 83 12.13 5.47 12.32
N GLU A 84 11.53 5.53 11.16
CA GLU A 84 11.90 6.48 10.11
C GLU A 84 10.88 7.61 9.96
N ALA A 85 10.49 8.22 11.08
CA ALA A 85 9.51 9.30 11.11
C ALA A 85 9.90 10.52 10.28
N ASN A 86 11.19 10.83 10.19
CA ASN A 86 11.68 11.97 9.41
C ASN A 86 11.38 11.84 7.92
N ILE A 87 11.52 10.65 7.38
CA ILE A 87 11.17 10.36 5.99
C ILE A 87 9.66 10.51 5.80
N ALA A 88 8.87 9.95 6.71
CA ALA A 88 7.42 10.04 6.64
C ALA A 88 6.94 11.50 6.66
N LEU A 89 7.49 12.31 7.56
CA LEU A 89 7.15 13.73 7.66
C LEU A 89 7.56 14.51 6.41
N SER A 90 8.66 14.12 5.78
CA SER A 90 9.16 14.79 4.58
C SER A 90 8.27 14.56 3.36
N PHE A 91 7.71 13.37 3.21
CA PHE A 91 6.93 12.99 2.04
C PHE A 91 5.42 13.17 2.18
N ARG A 92 4.87 13.13 3.38
CA ARG A 92 3.41 13.05 3.58
C ARG A 92 2.61 14.24 3.04
N ASN A 93 3.20 15.42 2.96
CA ASN A 93 2.50 16.64 2.54
C ASN A 93 2.60 16.93 1.03
N ILE A 94 3.20 16.05 0.28
CA ILE A 94 3.33 16.22 -1.18
C ILE A 94 2.09 15.61 -1.84
N ASP A 95 1.54 16.32 -2.85
CA ASP A 95 0.40 15.82 -3.62
C ASP A 95 0.71 14.49 -4.30
N ARG A 96 -0.28 13.59 -4.29
CA ARG A 96 -0.19 12.27 -4.90
C ARG A 96 0.85 11.35 -4.27
N VAL A 97 1.32 11.70 -3.09
CA VAL A 97 2.25 10.85 -2.32
C VAL A 97 1.52 10.34 -1.08
N ASN A 98 1.52 9.04 -0.91
CA ASN A 98 1.01 8.36 0.28
C ASN A 98 2.19 7.75 1.02
N VAL A 99 2.18 7.87 2.33
CA VAL A 99 3.22 7.29 3.18
C VAL A 99 2.60 6.24 4.09
N LEU A 100 3.12 5.04 4.06
CA LEU A 100 2.68 3.95 4.91
C LEU A 100 3.87 3.30 5.61
N ALA A 101 3.61 2.78 6.81
CA ALA A 101 4.58 1.91 7.47
C ALA A 101 4.65 0.56 6.74
N ALA A 102 5.81 -0.09 6.76
CA ALA A 102 5.97 -1.39 6.12
C ALA A 102 5.04 -2.46 6.67
N SER A 103 4.65 -2.35 7.94
CA SER A 103 3.69 -3.25 8.56
C SER A 103 2.25 -3.07 8.05
N GLU A 104 1.92 -1.88 7.56
CA GLU A 104 0.58 -1.50 7.10
C GLU A 104 0.44 -1.55 5.58
N ALA A 105 1.54 -1.57 4.85
CA ALA A 105 1.52 -1.58 3.40
C ALA A 105 0.86 -2.87 2.88
N GLY A 106 -0.20 -2.72 2.13
CA GLY A 106 -0.95 -3.83 1.56
C GLY A 106 -0.75 -3.96 0.06
N VAL A 107 -1.23 -5.07 -0.50
CA VAL A 107 -1.14 -5.33 -1.95
C VAL A 107 -1.85 -4.24 -2.75
N ALA A 108 -3.04 -3.83 -2.31
CA ALA A 108 -3.81 -2.79 -3.01
C ALA A 108 -3.06 -1.46 -3.04
N ASP A 109 -2.40 -1.09 -1.95
CA ASP A 109 -1.61 0.14 -1.89
C ASP A 109 -0.45 0.13 -2.88
N ILE A 110 0.23 -0.99 -2.98
CA ILE A 110 1.38 -1.18 -3.86
C ILE A 110 0.95 -1.22 -5.33
N VAL A 111 -0.12 -1.93 -5.64
CA VAL A 111 -0.63 -2.05 -7.00
C VAL A 111 -1.17 -0.72 -7.53
N ASN A 112 -1.85 0.05 -6.68
CA ASN A 112 -2.43 1.33 -7.08
C ASN A 112 -1.40 2.44 -7.25
N ALA A 113 -0.21 2.30 -6.68
CA ALA A 113 0.86 3.29 -6.84
C ALA A 113 1.56 3.10 -8.19
N ALA A 114 1.76 4.19 -8.91
CA ALA A 114 2.53 4.15 -10.15
C ALA A 114 4.03 3.94 -9.88
N ARG A 115 4.51 4.46 -8.75
CA ARG A 115 5.90 4.32 -8.33
C ARG A 115 5.96 4.01 -6.83
N LEU A 116 6.96 3.25 -6.45
CA LEU A 116 7.17 2.81 -5.08
C LEU A 116 8.55 3.26 -4.60
N ILE A 117 8.57 3.93 -3.46
CA ILE A 117 9.81 4.29 -2.77
C ILE A 117 9.85 3.52 -1.46
N VAL A 118 10.95 2.85 -1.20
CA VAL A 118 11.12 2.04 0.01
C VAL A 118 12.40 2.46 0.71
N SER A 119 12.33 2.67 2.02
CA SER A 119 13.53 2.88 2.83
C SER A 119 14.22 1.55 3.12
N GLN A 120 15.46 1.59 3.59
CA GLN A 120 16.19 0.36 3.92
C GLN A 120 15.48 -0.44 5.01
N LEU A 121 15.06 0.21 6.10
CA LEU A 121 14.31 -0.45 7.17
C LEU A 121 12.94 -0.94 6.68
N GLY A 122 12.27 -0.14 5.87
CA GLY A 122 11.00 -0.54 5.25
C GLY A 122 11.16 -1.79 4.39
N LEU A 123 12.22 -1.87 3.62
CA LEU A 123 12.53 -3.04 2.80
C LEU A 123 12.81 -4.27 3.67
N ASP A 124 13.58 -4.10 4.74
CA ASP A 124 13.88 -5.20 5.68
C ASP A 124 12.60 -5.72 6.35
N GLU A 125 11.71 -4.85 6.76
CA GLU A 125 10.42 -5.23 7.34
C GLU A 125 9.51 -5.93 6.33
N LEU A 126 9.44 -5.45 5.08
CA LEU A 126 8.69 -6.12 4.01
C LEU A 126 9.27 -7.50 3.71
N SER A 127 10.58 -7.61 3.63
CA SER A 127 11.26 -8.88 3.41
C SER A 127 10.98 -9.86 4.56
N GLY A 128 10.94 -9.37 5.79
CA GLY A 128 10.57 -10.15 6.96
C GLY A 128 9.14 -10.69 6.87
N ARG A 129 8.20 -9.86 6.44
CA ARG A 129 6.82 -10.28 6.22
C ARG A 129 6.70 -11.39 5.16
N LEU A 130 7.50 -11.31 4.11
CA LEU A 130 7.52 -12.32 3.05
C LEU A 130 8.23 -13.60 3.50
N ALA A 131 9.34 -13.45 4.24
CA ALA A 131 10.14 -14.57 4.72
C ALA A 131 9.42 -15.38 5.81
N ALA A 132 8.57 -14.76 6.62
CA ALA A 132 7.79 -15.44 7.64
C ALA A 132 6.95 -16.59 7.07
N ALA A 133 6.63 -16.56 5.77
CA ALA A 133 5.95 -17.64 5.07
C ALA A 133 6.78 -18.91 4.99
N ARG A 134 8.10 -18.81 5.07
CA ARG A 134 9.03 -19.94 4.85
C ARG A 134 9.42 -20.65 6.13
N THR A 135 9.16 -20.06 7.29
CA THR A 135 9.64 -20.55 8.58
C THR A 135 8.55 -21.14 9.47
N GLY A 136 7.58 -21.83 8.88
CA GLY A 136 6.62 -22.59 9.64
C GLY A 136 5.42 -21.84 10.16
N GLU A 137 5.27 -20.57 9.86
CA GLU A 137 4.06 -19.81 10.13
C GLU A 137 2.90 -20.28 9.25
N ALA A 138 3.14 -21.30 8.47
CA ALA A 138 2.13 -21.96 7.67
C ALA A 138 1.14 -22.75 8.52
N ALA A 139 1.32 -22.76 9.80
CA ALA A 139 0.36 -23.37 10.71
C ALA A 139 -0.89 -22.48 10.84
#